data_63dacd22706023f90b9951565e2af1b7
#
_entry.id   63dacd22706023f90b9951565e2af1b7
#
_cell.length_a   1.000
_cell.length_b   1.000
_cell.length_c   1.000
_cell.angle_alpha   90.00
_cell.angle_beta   90.00
_cell.angle_gamma   90.00
#
_symmetry.space_group_name_H-M   'P 1'
#
loop_
_entity.id
_entity.type
_entity.pdbx_description
1 polymer ?
#
loop_
_entity_poly.entity_id
_entity_poly.type
_entity_poly.pdbx_seq_one_letter_code
_entity_poly.pdbx_strand_id
1 'polypeptide(L)'
;MTQKIYVFGHRSPDTDSICSAIAYAHLKQTLGHTQVFPARLGAINKETQFVLDTFQVDLPELIKDVKPQVSDLVLTDFSMAYEKDSVSKTMGQIIDHPGRSLPVISEQEKLIGMVSLSDIIPAYTDPFSKSLLRESETPLDNIIDLLEAQVYGLMQSELVLGDVYTITEIEAEQQLNSNDILVTVQQETYLNRAFATGAGIIIVSNASPDIVFHIPDDYQGAVLIVAFGPFEVIRLLCQGIPIKNYYQKNQLEYFMTYETIDDVKKNMLSSDHERFPVVDVNGKVLSTISRSNLIDFNRKKVILVDHNERNQSIIGVEEAEIIEVIDHHRVAEIQTATPLYLRIEPVGCTCTIIAKMYHEHQVAIPKSMAGLMLSAIISDTLLFNSPTCTRDDRTIAQELGKILNIDVKNYGEKMLVAGSNLKEMHPSEIISTDKKLFTMGTYKIAVSQINTGDFRGIFDKLDAVLHEMNQLCEDERLDLAILMVTDIILGGTELIVAGEAKNLVQLAFGFQAGEYTKYMNGVFSRKKQIVPPLMNASAY
;
A
#
# COMPACT_ATOMS: atom_id res chain seq x y z
N MET A 1 -12.50 5.93 -5.99
CA MET A 1 -11.56 7.02 -5.63
C MET A 1 -10.50 7.11 -6.73
N THR A 2 -10.11 8.32 -7.17
CA THR A 2 -9.02 8.47 -8.14
C THR A 2 -7.70 8.04 -7.48
N GLN A 3 -6.96 7.13 -8.10
CA GLN A 3 -5.69 6.61 -7.61
C GLN A 3 -4.64 7.73 -7.50
N LYS A 4 -3.92 7.81 -6.38
CA LYS A 4 -2.78 8.72 -6.22
C LYS A 4 -1.65 8.34 -7.17
N ILE A 5 -1.00 9.34 -7.78
CA ILE A 5 0.19 9.20 -8.62
C ILE A 5 1.35 9.85 -7.87
N TYR A 6 2.39 9.08 -7.58
CA TYR A 6 3.56 9.62 -6.89
C TYR A 6 4.65 10.03 -7.87
N VAL A 7 5.24 11.23 -7.63
CA VAL A 7 6.44 11.71 -8.31
C VAL A 7 7.60 11.61 -7.32
N PHE A 8 8.67 10.93 -7.67
CA PHE A 8 9.83 10.79 -6.80
C PHE A 8 11.13 10.68 -7.58
N GLY A 9 12.20 11.14 -6.94
CA GLY A 9 13.57 10.95 -7.39
C GLY A 9 14.16 9.63 -6.91
N HIS A 10 15.48 9.52 -6.95
CA HIS A 10 16.20 8.28 -6.62
C HIS A 10 16.22 7.97 -5.10
N ARG A 11 16.58 6.71 -4.76
CA ARG A 11 16.53 6.15 -3.40
C ARG A 11 17.42 6.86 -2.37
N SER A 12 18.55 7.42 -2.80
CA SER A 12 19.45 8.23 -1.95
C SER A 12 19.29 9.69 -2.34
N PRO A 13 18.18 10.34 -1.96
CA PRO A 13 17.78 11.61 -2.55
C PRO A 13 18.76 12.73 -2.21
N ASP A 14 19.21 13.41 -3.22
CA ASP A 14 19.92 14.68 -3.14
C ASP A 14 18.98 15.88 -3.35
N THR A 15 19.53 17.05 -3.53
CA THR A 15 18.74 18.28 -3.67
C THR A 15 17.95 18.31 -4.98
N ASP A 16 18.51 17.79 -6.11
CA ASP A 16 17.76 17.74 -7.37
C ASP A 16 16.62 16.73 -7.29
N SER A 17 16.88 15.56 -6.75
CA SER A 17 15.90 14.49 -6.58
C SER A 17 14.64 14.96 -5.84
N ILE A 18 14.79 15.72 -4.76
CA ILE A 18 13.66 16.22 -3.97
C ILE A 18 13.01 17.44 -4.64
N CYS A 19 13.79 18.41 -5.09
CA CYS A 19 13.28 19.64 -5.68
C CYS A 19 12.55 19.36 -7.01
N SER A 20 13.08 18.46 -7.84
CA SER A 20 12.47 18.06 -9.10
C SER A 20 11.14 17.33 -8.87
N ALA A 21 11.05 16.46 -7.86
CA ALA A 21 9.80 15.79 -7.51
C ALA A 21 8.71 16.79 -7.09
N ILE A 22 9.06 17.77 -6.26
CA ILE A 22 8.11 18.81 -5.80
C ILE A 22 7.70 19.73 -6.95
N ALA A 23 8.68 20.24 -7.71
CA ALA A 23 8.42 21.18 -8.80
C ALA A 23 7.59 20.55 -9.91
N TYR A 24 7.88 19.26 -10.26
CA TYR A 24 7.13 18.56 -11.28
C TYR A 24 5.71 18.23 -10.83
N ALA A 25 5.53 17.77 -9.60
CA ALA A 25 4.20 17.54 -9.05
C ALA A 25 3.35 18.81 -9.05
N HIS A 26 3.94 19.98 -8.67
CA HIS A 26 3.27 21.28 -8.73
C HIS A 26 2.87 21.65 -10.17
N LEU A 27 3.75 21.44 -11.15
CA LEU A 27 3.43 21.69 -12.56
C LEU A 27 2.22 20.84 -12.99
N LYS A 28 2.25 19.55 -12.71
CA LYS A 28 1.14 18.62 -13.07
C LYS A 28 -0.17 19.01 -12.40
N GLN A 29 -0.14 19.38 -11.13
CA GLN A 29 -1.33 19.84 -10.40
C GLN A 29 -1.91 21.13 -11.01
N THR A 30 -1.05 22.09 -11.39
CA THR A 30 -1.46 23.32 -12.06
C THR A 30 -2.08 23.05 -13.43
N LEU A 31 -1.65 22.01 -14.12
CA LEU A 31 -2.22 21.55 -15.38
C LEU A 31 -3.52 20.71 -15.21
N GLY A 32 -4.04 20.57 -13.98
CA GLY A 32 -5.29 19.89 -13.70
C GLY A 32 -5.16 18.43 -13.23
N HIS A 33 -3.94 17.90 -13.11
CA HIS A 33 -3.70 16.54 -12.59
C HIS A 33 -3.61 16.55 -11.06
N THR A 34 -4.73 16.81 -10.37
CA THR A 34 -4.80 17.00 -8.92
C THR A 34 -4.41 15.76 -8.10
N GLN A 35 -4.37 14.58 -8.70
CA GLN A 35 -3.98 13.31 -8.06
C GLN A 35 -2.46 13.07 -8.01
N VAL A 36 -1.65 13.97 -8.54
CA VAL A 36 -0.18 13.86 -8.59
C VAL A 36 0.43 14.49 -7.34
N PHE A 37 1.24 13.72 -6.59
CA PHE A 37 1.84 14.16 -5.32
C PHE A 37 3.35 13.89 -5.30
N PRO A 38 4.17 14.81 -4.76
CA PRO A 38 5.59 14.53 -4.57
C PRO A 38 5.80 13.53 -3.43
N ALA A 39 6.81 12.67 -3.59
CA ALA A 39 7.23 11.73 -2.57
C ALA A 39 8.76 11.64 -2.52
N ARG A 40 9.30 11.06 -1.45
CA ARG A 40 10.73 10.76 -1.32
C ARG A 40 10.96 9.29 -0.95
N LEU A 41 12.12 8.76 -1.32
CA LEU A 41 12.47 7.37 -1.10
C LEU A 41 13.47 7.16 0.04
N GLY A 42 14.02 8.23 0.60
CA GLY A 42 15.02 8.18 1.66
C GLY A 42 15.04 9.44 2.54
N ALA A 43 16.00 9.46 3.46
CA ALA A 43 16.28 10.64 4.26
C ALA A 43 16.94 11.71 3.39
N ILE A 44 16.59 12.97 3.64
CA ILE A 44 17.22 14.11 2.96
C ILE A 44 18.53 14.51 3.65
N ASN A 45 19.43 15.13 2.90
CA ASN A 45 20.65 15.71 3.41
C ASN A 45 20.44 17.12 3.98
N LYS A 46 21.46 17.69 4.65
CA LYS A 46 21.39 19.03 5.25
C LYS A 46 21.19 20.15 4.22
N GLU A 47 21.74 20.00 3.03
CA GLU A 47 21.58 20.96 1.93
C GLU A 47 20.11 21.04 1.50
N THR A 48 19.51 19.90 1.24
CA THR A 48 18.09 19.82 0.89
C THR A 48 17.19 20.37 2.01
N GLN A 49 17.51 20.06 3.27
CA GLN A 49 16.77 20.63 4.41
C GLN A 49 16.87 22.16 4.44
N PHE A 50 18.08 22.72 4.27
CA PHE A 50 18.28 24.19 4.19
C PHE A 50 17.44 24.82 3.07
N VAL A 51 17.35 24.15 1.91
CA VAL A 51 16.57 24.62 0.77
C VAL A 51 15.07 24.64 1.10
N LEU A 52 14.55 23.54 1.63
CA LEU A 52 13.13 23.43 2.00
C LEU A 52 12.74 24.48 3.05
N ASP A 53 13.58 24.68 4.07
CA ASP A 53 13.37 25.67 5.13
C ASP A 53 13.41 27.11 4.59
N THR A 54 14.37 27.40 3.68
CA THR A 54 14.54 28.73 3.08
C THR A 54 13.31 29.13 2.26
N PHE A 55 12.72 28.22 1.51
CA PHE A 55 11.58 28.50 0.65
C PHE A 55 10.24 28.08 1.24
N GLN A 56 10.23 27.66 2.51
CA GLN A 56 9.03 27.27 3.28
C GLN A 56 8.18 26.22 2.54
N VAL A 57 8.83 25.16 2.08
CA VAL A 57 8.18 24.04 1.40
C VAL A 57 8.26 22.81 2.29
N ASP A 58 7.12 22.14 2.46
CA ASP A 58 7.02 20.95 3.27
C ASP A 58 7.82 19.77 2.69
N LEU A 59 8.37 18.95 3.58
CA LEU A 59 9.06 17.72 3.21
C LEU A 59 8.07 16.71 2.60
N PRO A 60 8.34 16.17 1.41
CA PRO A 60 7.49 15.15 0.79
C PRO A 60 7.33 13.89 1.63
N GLU A 61 6.18 13.23 1.48
CA GLU A 61 5.89 11.94 2.12
C GLU A 61 6.97 10.90 1.81
N LEU A 62 7.42 10.17 2.84
CA LEU A 62 8.32 9.03 2.67
C LEU A 62 7.51 7.80 2.27
N ILE A 63 7.74 7.29 1.07
CA ILE A 63 7.18 6.02 0.62
C ILE A 63 8.26 4.94 0.61
N LYS A 64 7.90 3.73 1.03
CA LYS A 64 8.86 2.61 1.17
C LYS A 64 8.83 1.66 -0.02
N ASP A 65 7.65 1.43 -0.58
CA ASP A 65 7.43 0.57 -1.73
C ASP A 65 6.18 1.00 -2.51
N VAL A 66 6.06 0.51 -3.73
CA VAL A 66 4.88 0.63 -4.60
C VAL A 66 4.34 -0.73 -4.99
N LYS A 67 4.61 -1.76 -4.20
CA LYS A 67 4.07 -3.10 -4.43
C LYS A 67 2.55 -3.07 -4.47
N PRO A 68 1.93 -3.87 -5.34
CA PRO A 68 0.48 -3.99 -5.38
C PRO A 68 -0.05 -4.61 -4.08
N GLN A 69 -1.17 -4.07 -3.61
CA GLN A 69 -1.84 -4.44 -2.37
C GLN A 69 -3.25 -4.95 -2.65
N VAL A 70 -3.87 -5.57 -1.67
CA VAL A 70 -5.27 -6.02 -1.77
C VAL A 70 -6.22 -4.88 -2.14
N SER A 71 -5.94 -3.66 -1.68
CA SER A 71 -6.71 -2.46 -2.06
C SER A 71 -6.63 -2.10 -3.55
N ASP A 72 -5.64 -2.63 -4.27
CA ASP A 72 -5.45 -2.38 -5.70
C ASP A 72 -6.20 -3.40 -6.58
N LEU A 73 -6.76 -4.49 -5.97
CA LEU A 73 -7.56 -5.49 -6.66
C LEU A 73 -8.88 -4.89 -7.16
N VAL A 74 -9.35 -5.41 -8.28
CA VAL A 74 -10.72 -5.16 -8.74
C VAL A 74 -11.66 -6.00 -7.89
N LEU A 75 -12.25 -5.37 -6.87
CA LEU A 75 -13.20 -6.04 -5.98
C LEU A 75 -14.58 -6.04 -6.64
N THR A 76 -15.23 -7.20 -6.64
CA THR A 76 -16.59 -7.39 -7.14
C THR A 76 -17.60 -7.38 -6.01
N ASP A 77 -18.87 -7.22 -6.35
CA ASP A 77 -19.97 -7.40 -5.42
C ASP A 77 -19.89 -8.80 -4.78
N PHE A 78 -20.24 -8.89 -3.51
CA PHE A 78 -20.16 -10.12 -2.74
C PHE A 78 -21.40 -10.26 -1.86
N SER A 79 -21.73 -11.49 -1.51
CA SER A 79 -22.79 -11.81 -0.56
C SER A 79 -22.19 -12.10 0.80
N MET A 80 -22.94 -11.82 1.85
CA MET A 80 -22.59 -12.08 3.25
C MET A 80 -23.81 -12.61 4.00
N ALA A 81 -23.58 -13.29 5.11
CA ALA A 81 -24.62 -13.82 5.96
C ALA A 81 -24.52 -13.21 7.36
N TYR A 82 -25.69 -13.06 8.01
CA TYR A 82 -25.77 -12.65 9.41
C TYR A 82 -25.99 -13.88 10.30
N GLU A 83 -25.53 -13.83 11.55
CA GLU A 83 -25.73 -14.94 12.50
C GLU A 83 -27.17 -15.39 12.65
N LYS A 84 -28.12 -14.45 12.52
CA LYS A 84 -29.56 -14.70 12.64
C LYS A 84 -30.22 -15.22 11.36
N ASP A 85 -29.52 -15.14 10.21
CA ASP A 85 -30.07 -15.62 8.94
C ASP A 85 -30.39 -17.11 9.04
N SER A 86 -31.50 -17.53 8.43
CA SER A 86 -31.86 -18.94 8.40
C SER A 86 -30.88 -19.76 7.54
N VAL A 87 -30.73 -21.02 7.89
CA VAL A 87 -29.97 -22.00 7.09
C VAL A 87 -30.45 -22.02 5.65
N SER A 88 -31.76 -21.94 5.40
CA SER A 88 -32.34 -21.94 4.04
C SER A 88 -31.94 -20.69 3.24
N LYS A 89 -32.04 -19.50 3.84
CA LYS A 89 -31.63 -18.24 3.20
C LYS A 89 -30.14 -18.26 2.85
N THR A 90 -29.34 -18.67 3.82
CA THR A 90 -27.87 -18.75 3.64
C THR A 90 -27.49 -19.79 2.59
N MET A 91 -28.16 -20.92 2.55
CA MET A 91 -27.97 -21.95 1.53
C MET A 91 -28.24 -21.41 0.12
N GLY A 92 -29.33 -20.67 -0.06
CA GLY A 92 -29.63 -20.01 -1.35
C GLY A 92 -28.50 -19.09 -1.77
N GLN A 93 -28.04 -18.22 -0.86
CA GLN A 93 -26.92 -17.33 -1.13
C GLN A 93 -25.62 -18.06 -1.47
N ILE A 94 -25.30 -19.19 -0.78
CA ILE A 94 -24.09 -20.00 -1.05
C ILE A 94 -24.16 -20.66 -2.43
N ILE A 95 -25.33 -21.17 -2.84
CA ILE A 95 -25.50 -21.83 -4.14
C ILE A 95 -25.27 -20.85 -5.29
N ASP A 96 -25.76 -19.63 -5.16
CA ASP A 96 -25.64 -18.58 -6.17
C ASP A 96 -24.25 -17.91 -6.16
N HIS A 97 -23.44 -18.12 -5.11
CA HIS A 97 -22.17 -17.45 -4.93
C HIS A 97 -20.99 -18.29 -5.48
N PRO A 98 -20.12 -17.70 -6.32
CA PRO A 98 -18.89 -18.34 -6.74
C PRO A 98 -18.00 -18.69 -5.52
N GLY A 99 -17.61 -19.95 -5.35
CA GLY A 99 -16.75 -20.41 -4.25
C GLY A 99 -17.49 -21.02 -3.07
N ARG A 100 -18.83 -21.09 -3.11
CA ARG A 100 -19.69 -21.86 -2.20
C ARG A 100 -19.42 -21.65 -0.70
N SER A 101 -18.99 -20.46 -0.32
CA SER A 101 -18.81 -20.02 1.05
C SER A 101 -19.07 -18.50 1.18
N LEU A 102 -19.52 -18.07 2.35
CA LEU A 102 -19.83 -16.67 2.64
C LEU A 102 -19.16 -16.23 3.94
N PRO A 103 -18.72 -14.96 4.04
CA PRO A 103 -18.38 -14.36 5.32
C PRO A 103 -19.62 -14.19 6.17
N VAL A 104 -19.52 -14.53 7.45
CA VAL A 104 -20.54 -14.26 8.45
C VAL A 104 -20.14 -13.01 9.19
N ILE A 105 -21.05 -12.05 9.29
CA ILE A 105 -20.83 -10.74 9.89
C ILE A 105 -21.75 -10.48 11.07
N SER A 106 -21.26 -9.64 11.99
CA SER A 106 -22.07 -9.10 13.07
C SER A 106 -23.01 -7.99 12.58
N GLU A 107 -23.91 -7.50 13.45
CA GLU A 107 -24.75 -6.33 13.18
C GLU A 107 -23.93 -5.05 12.88
N GLN A 108 -22.66 -4.98 13.33
CA GLN A 108 -21.73 -3.89 13.02
C GLN A 108 -20.89 -4.15 11.76
N GLU A 109 -21.30 -5.11 10.92
CA GLU A 109 -20.64 -5.51 9.67
C GLU A 109 -19.19 -6.02 9.86
N LYS A 110 -18.81 -6.46 11.08
CA LYS A 110 -17.50 -7.06 11.35
C LYS A 110 -17.50 -8.54 11.04
N LEU A 111 -16.38 -9.02 10.49
CA LEU A 111 -16.17 -10.44 10.25
C LEU A 111 -16.15 -11.22 11.59
N ILE A 112 -17.04 -12.21 11.71
CA ILE A 112 -17.14 -13.08 12.88
C ILE A 112 -17.00 -14.58 12.54
N GLY A 113 -17.06 -14.92 11.26
CA GLY A 113 -16.92 -16.31 10.81
C GLY A 113 -16.99 -16.48 9.30
N MET A 114 -16.90 -17.75 8.90
CA MET A 114 -17.13 -18.21 7.53
C MET A 114 -18.13 -19.36 7.56
N VAL A 115 -19.05 -19.37 6.62
CA VAL A 115 -20.00 -20.48 6.43
C VAL A 115 -19.85 -21.04 5.01
N SER A 116 -19.72 -22.34 4.91
CA SER A 116 -19.65 -23.08 3.66
C SER A 116 -20.83 -24.03 3.52
N LEU A 117 -20.97 -24.63 2.33
CA LEU A 117 -21.98 -25.63 2.09
C LEU A 117 -21.85 -26.83 3.05
N SER A 118 -20.62 -27.29 3.32
CA SER A 118 -20.36 -28.39 4.23
C SER A 118 -20.77 -28.13 5.67
N ASP A 119 -20.69 -26.88 6.10
CA ASP A 119 -21.09 -26.50 7.47
C ASP A 119 -22.60 -26.55 7.67
N ILE A 120 -23.39 -26.36 6.59
CA ILE A 120 -24.86 -26.34 6.61
C ILE A 120 -25.49 -27.73 6.42
N ILE A 121 -24.80 -28.68 5.78
CA ILE A 121 -25.31 -30.02 5.50
C ILE A 121 -25.96 -30.69 6.73
N PRO A 122 -25.42 -30.62 7.96
CA PRO A 122 -26.02 -31.20 9.14
C PRO A 122 -27.45 -30.72 9.40
N ALA A 123 -27.76 -29.47 9.13
CA ALA A 123 -29.14 -28.94 9.28
C ALA A 123 -30.18 -29.64 8.37
N TYR A 124 -29.73 -30.28 7.28
CA TYR A 124 -30.59 -31.02 6.35
C TYR A 124 -30.60 -32.52 6.60
N THR A 125 -29.59 -33.06 7.26
CA THR A 125 -29.36 -34.51 7.41
C THR A 125 -29.63 -35.02 8.81
N ASP A 126 -29.53 -34.16 9.81
CA ASP A 126 -29.74 -34.55 11.20
C ASP A 126 -31.23 -34.80 11.48
N PRO A 127 -31.57 -35.75 12.35
CA PRO A 127 -32.94 -36.01 12.74
C PRO A 127 -33.58 -34.77 13.42
N PHE A 128 -34.84 -34.51 13.10
CA PHE A 128 -35.59 -33.45 13.76
C PHE A 128 -35.80 -33.75 15.25
N SER A 129 -35.41 -32.82 16.11
CA SER A 129 -35.74 -32.83 17.54
C SER A 129 -36.82 -31.80 17.82
N LYS A 130 -37.78 -32.14 18.69
CA LYS A 130 -38.85 -31.22 19.11
C LYS A 130 -38.29 -29.90 19.67
N SER A 131 -37.19 -29.98 20.36
CA SER A 131 -36.52 -28.83 21.01
C SER A 131 -35.59 -28.05 20.06
N LEU A 132 -35.38 -28.50 18.83
CA LEU A 132 -34.37 -27.94 17.90
C LEU A 132 -34.49 -26.42 17.74
N LEU A 133 -35.70 -25.93 17.48
CA LEU A 133 -35.91 -24.49 17.24
C LEU A 133 -35.61 -23.65 18.48
N ARG A 134 -36.06 -24.12 19.65
CA ARG A 134 -35.82 -23.47 20.95
C ARG A 134 -34.34 -23.46 21.31
N GLU A 135 -33.66 -24.62 21.21
CA GLU A 135 -32.24 -24.76 21.53
C GLU A 135 -31.35 -23.97 20.58
N SER A 136 -31.77 -23.79 19.35
CA SER A 136 -31.10 -22.96 18.36
C SER A 136 -31.41 -21.47 18.50
N GLU A 137 -32.29 -21.06 19.44
CA GLU A 137 -32.79 -19.67 19.59
C GLU A 137 -33.27 -19.11 18.25
N THR A 138 -34.15 -19.87 17.60
CA THR A 138 -34.59 -19.55 16.23
C THR A 138 -35.49 -18.31 16.24
N PRO A 139 -35.19 -17.27 15.41
CA PRO A 139 -36.08 -16.15 15.22
C PRO A 139 -37.40 -16.60 14.59
N LEU A 140 -38.52 -16.10 15.11
CA LEU A 140 -39.84 -16.41 14.57
C LEU A 140 -40.00 -15.93 13.14
N ASP A 141 -39.41 -14.78 12.80
CA ASP A 141 -39.42 -14.24 11.44
C ASP A 141 -38.82 -15.23 10.44
N ASN A 142 -37.74 -15.97 10.80
CA ASN A 142 -37.17 -17.02 9.95
C ASN A 142 -38.20 -18.11 9.60
N ILE A 143 -39.07 -18.47 10.54
CA ILE A 143 -40.12 -19.46 10.34
C ILE A 143 -41.28 -18.90 9.50
N ILE A 144 -41.68 -17.66 9.76
CA ILE A 144 -42.73 -16.98 9.01
C ILE A 144 -42.33 -16.82 7.54
N ASP A 145 -41.14 -16.31 7.31
CA ASP A 145 -40.60 -16.07 5.97
C ASP A 145 -40.44 -17.40 5.19
N LEU A 146 -39.87 -18.41 5.84
CA LEU A 146 -39.59 -19.71 5.20
C LEU A 146 -40.88 -20.46 4.85
N LEU A 147 -41.89 -20.36 5.68
CA LEU A 147 -43.20 -20.99 5.46
C LEU A 147 -44.14 -20.14 4.62
N GLU A 148 -43.72 -18.92 4.23
CA GLU A 148 -44.60 -17.92 3.56
C GLU A 148 -45.93 -17.78 4.31
N ALA A 149 -45.86 -17.72 5.65
CA ALA A 149 -47.01 -17.86 6.51
C ALA A 149 -47.82 -16.56 6.61
N GLN A 150 -49.14 -16.70 6.53
CA GLN A 150 -50.05 -15.61 6.97
C GLN A 150 -50.25 -15.71 8.49
N VAL A 151 -50.01 -14.59 9.19
CA VAL A 151 -50.02 -14.54 10.66
C VAL A 151 -51.32 -13.92 11.17
N TYR A 152 -51.97 -14.60 12.09
CA TYR A 152 -53.16 -14.10 12.82
C TYR A 152 -52.89 -14.18 14.32
N GLY A 153 -53.33 -13.18 15.08
CA GLY A 153 -53.11 -13.07 16.52
C GLY A 153 -51.80 -12.37 16.87
N LEU A 154 -51.38 -12.48 18.12
CA LEU A 154 -50.21 -11.78 18.66
C LEU A 154 -49.08 -12.76 18.95
N MET A 155 -47.91 -12.48 18.42
CA MET A 155 -46.67 -13.14 18.83
C MET A 155 -46.20 -12.62 20.17
N GLN A 156 -45.94 -13.51 21.13
CA GLN A 156 -45.48 -13.16 22.48
C GLN A 156 -43.97 -13.01 22.61
N SER A 157 -43.20 -13.44 21.61
CA SER A 157 -41.75 -13.41 21.58
C SER A 157 -41.22 -13.25 20.16
N GLU A 158 -40.02 -12.69 20.01
CA GLU A 158 -39.29 -12.66 18.73
C GLU A 158 -38.59 -14.00 18.44
N LEU A 159 -38.40 -14.85 19.45
CA LEU A 159 -37.72 -16.15 19.34
C LEU A 159 -38.70 -17.29 19.63
N VAL A 160 -38.43 -18.46 19.06
CA VAL A 160 -39.11 -19.70 19.42
C VAL A 160 -38.62 -20.14 20.80
N LEU A 161 -39.54 -20.19 21.77
CA LEU A 161 -39.27 -20.54 23.17
C LEU A 161 -39.73 -21.94 23.57
N GLY A 162 -40.59 -22.57 22.78
CA GLY A 162 -41.18 -23.87 23.07
C GLY A 162 -40.76 -25.00 22.12
N ASP A 163 -41.27 -26.17 22.40
CA ASP A 163 -41.03 -27.36 21.59
C ASP A 163 -42.10 -27.46 20.46
N VAL A 164 -41.76 -28.21 19.40
CA VAL A 164 -42.64 -28.42 18.24
C VAL A 164 -43.32 -29.77 18.33
N TYR A 165 -44.63 -29.76 18.20
CA TYR A 165 -45.48 -30.96 18.21
C TYR A 165 -46.33 -31.02 16.94
N THR A 166 -46.71 -32.23 16.55
CA THR A 166 -47.74 -32.47 15.54
C THR A 166 -49.05 -32.88 16.22
N ILE A 167 -50.21 -32.57 15.62
CA ILE A 167 -51.51 -32.87 16.17
C ILE A 167 -51.75 -34.40 16.33
N THR A 168 -50.98 -35.24 15.62
CA THR A 168 -51.06 -36.67 15.66
C THR A 168 -50.21 -37.32 16.76
N GLU A 169 -49.23 -36.59 17.32
CA GLU A 169 -48.34 -37.09 18.38
C GLU A 169 -48.85 -36.80 19.79
N ILE A 170 -49.77 -35.86 19.93
CA ILE A 170 -50.30 -35.49 21.24
C ILE A 170 -51.51 -36.37 21.60
N GLU A 171 -51.72 -36.64 22.88
CA GLU A 171 -52.93 -37.31 23.38
C GLU A 171 -54.16 -36.39 23.32
N ALA A 172 -55.36 -36.96 23.38
CA ALA A 172 -56.60 -36.22 23.12
C ALA A 172 -56.83 -35.04 24.07
N GLU A 173 -56.41 -35.14 25.34
CA GLU A 173 -56.55 -34.12 26.38
C GLU A 173 -55.22 -33.50 26.83
N GLN A 174 -54.16 -33.71 26.05
CA GLN A 174 -52.83 -33.22 26.39
C GLN A 174 -52.81 -31.67 26.29
N GLN A 175 -52.37 -31.03 27.39
CA GLN A 175 -52.10 -29.61 27.41
C GLN A 175 -50.65 -29.35 27.02
N LEU A 176 -50.43 -28.29 26.23
CA LEU A 176 -49.13 -27.80 25.83
C LEU A 176 -48.81 -26.49 26.55
N ASN A 177 -47.53 -26.10 26.55
CA ASN A 177 -47.13 -24.82 27.10
C ASN A 177 -47.51 -23.68 26.14
N SER A 178 -47.75 -22.50 26.70
CA SER A 178 -48.05 -21.27 25.91
C SER A 178 -46.89 -20.80 25.02
N ASN A 179 -45.72 -21.48 25.03
CA ASN A 179 -44.59 -21.24 24.14
C ASN A 179 -44.48 -22.30 23.05
N ASP A 180 -45.18 -23.42 23.17
CA ASP A 180 -45.05 -24.54 22.24
C ASP A 180 -45.70 -24.25 20.89
N ILE A 181 -45.16 -24.89 19.85
CA ILE A 181 -45.67 -24.83 18.48
C ILE A 181 -46.40 -26.12 18.17
N LEU A 182 -47.64 -26.04 17.68
CA LEU A 182 -48.40 -27.19 17.25
C LEU A 182 -48.71 -27.14 15.76
N VAL A 183 -48.22 -28.14 15.00
CA VAL A 183 -48.53 -28.28 13.58
C VAL A 183 -49.83 -29.11 13.44
N THR A 184 -50.82 -28.54 12.76
CA THR A 184 -52.12 -29.17 12.49
C THR A 184 -52.48 -29.08 11.01
N VAL A 185 -53.60 -29.66 10.62
CA VAL A 185 -54.16 -29.55 9.26
C VAL A 185 -55.48 -28.79 9.26
N GLN A 186 -55.90 -28.29 8.11
CA GLN A 186 -57.14 -27.61 7.87
C GLN A 186 -58.35 -28.59 7.92
N GLN A 187 -58.65 -29.08 9.12
CA GLN A 187 -59.82 -29.94 9.36
C GLN A 187 -60.45 -29.55 10.70
N GLU A 188 -61.76 -29.31 10.75
CA GLU A 188 -62.47 -28.73 11.91
C GLU A 188 -62.19 -29.51 13.22
N THR A 189 -62.20 -30.83 13.19
CA THR A 189 -61.91 -31.66 14.38
C THR A 189 -60.49 -31.46 14.91
N TYR A 190 -59.51 -31.31 14.04
CA TYR A 190 -58.13 -31.10 14.43
C TYR A 190 -57.87 -29.64 14.84
N LEU A 191 -58.55 -28.66 14.22
CA LEU A 191 -58.48 -27.27 14.62
C LEU A 191 -59.06 -27.04 16.02
N ASN A 192 -60.24 -27.56 16.28
CA ASN A 192 -60.86 -27.46 17.61
C ASN A 192 -59.98 -28.08 18.70
N ARG A 193 -59.41 -29.24 18.40
CA ARG A 193 -58.46 -29.88 19.30
C ARG A 193 -57.17 -29.05 19.49
N ALA A 194 -56.62 -28.50 18.42
CA ALA A 194 -55.41 -27.67 18.49
C ALA A 194 -55.61 -26.44 19.39
N PHE A 195 -56.72 -25.73 19.25
CA PHE A 195 -57.03 -24.60 20.12
C PHE A 195 -57.21 -25.00 21.60
N ALA A 196 -57.74 -26.20 21.85
CA ALA A 196 -57.95 -26.69 23.23
C ALA A 196 -56.64 -27.08 23.93
N THR A 197 -55.51 -27.25 23.21
CA THR A 197 -54.18 -27.60 23.81
C THR A 197 -53.52 -26.45 24.56
N GLY A 198 -53.86 -25.19 24.27
CA GLY A 198 -53.19 -24.03 24.83
C GLY A 198 -51.81 -23.73 24.23
N ALA A 199 -51.43 -24.36 23.10
CA ALA A 199 -50.19 -24.06 22.38
C ALA A 199 -50.14 -22.58 22.02
N GLY A 200 -48.96 -21.94 22.13
CA GLY A 200 -48.80 -20.52 21.84
C GLY A 200 -48.77 -20.19 20.36
N ILE A 201 -48.37 -21.14 19.53
CA ILE A 201 -48.35 -20.99 18.06
C ILE A 201 -49.00 -22.24 17.45
N ILE A 202 -50.02 -22.05 16.61
CA ILE A 202 -50.65 -23.10 15.83
C ILE A 202 -50.32 -22.91 14.35
N ILE A 203 -49.65 -23.85 13.72
CA ILE A 203 -49.37 -23.86 12.28
C ILE A 203 -50.42 -24.69 11.59
N VAL A 204 -51.30 -24.05 10.81
CA VAL A 204 -52.34 -24.71 10.02
C VAL A 204 -51.78 -24.99 8.62
N SER A 205 -51.45 -26.26 8.37
CA SER A 205 -50.86 -26.73 7.11
C SER A 205 -51.93 -27.16 6.10
N ASN A 206 -51.56 -27.26 4.81
CA ASN A 206 -52.49 -27.52 3.70
C ASN A 206 -53.64 -26.53 3.62
N ALA A 207 -53.42 -25.31 4.03
CA ALA A 207 -54.48 -24.31 4.11
C ALA A 207 -54.39 -23.31 2.93
N SER A 208 -55.56 -22.90 2.41
CA SER A 208 -55.62 -21.81 1.44
C SER A 208 -55.48 -20.45 2.14
N PRO A 209 -54.81 -19.47 1.57
CA PRO A 209 -54.77 -18.11 2.10
C PRO A 209 -56.15 -17.47 2.28
N ASP A 210 -57.15 -17.89 1.49
CA ASP A 210 -58.51 -17.37 1.50
C ASP A 210 -59.41 -18.08 2.52
N ILE A 211 -58.82 -18.92 3.39
CA ILE A 211 -59.61 -19.67 4.35
C ILE A 211 -60.25 -18.76 5.40
N VAL A 212 -61.54 -18.96 5.63
CA VAL A 212 -62.27 -18.40 6.74
C VAL A 212 -62.50 -19.48 7.78
N PHE A 213 -61.78 -19.42 8.90
CA PHE A 213 -62.04 -20.25 10.08
C PHE A 213 -62.13 -19.35 11.31
N HIS A 214 -62.88 -19.81 12.29
CA HIS A 214 -63.08 -19.07 13.54
C HIS A 214 -61.93 -19.37 14.49
N ILE A 215 -61.17 -18.34 14.88
CA ILE A 215 -60.22 -18.43 16.00
C ILE A 215 -61.03 -18.14 17.26
N PRO A 216 -61.02 -19.02 18.28
CA PRO A 216 -61.78 -18.80 19.51
C PRO A 216 -61.34 -17.48 20.18
N ASP A 217 -62.33 -16.73 20.72
CA ASP A 217 -62.07 -15.42 21.34
C ASP A 217 -61.14 -15.49 22.58
N ASP A 218 -61.08 -16.65 23.21
CA ASP A 218 -60.24 -16.94 24.37
C ASP A 218 -58.81 -17.43 24.01
N TYR A 219 -58.56 -17.71 22.73
CA TYR A 219 -57.21 -18.12 22.30
C TYR A 219 -56.26 -16.92 22.26
N GLN A 220 -55.17 -16.97 23.06
CA GLN A 220 -54.23 -15.87 23.27
C GLN A 220 -52.93 -16.02 22.42
N GLY A 221 -52.83 -17.06 21.59
CA GLY A 221 -51.66 -17.35 20.77
C GLY A 221 -51.72 -16.79 19.34
N ALA A 222 -50.78 -17.18 18.52
CA ALA A 222 -50.73 -16.87 17.10
C ALA A 222 -51.08 -18.08 16.24
N VAL A 223 -51.70 -17.83 15.10
CA VAL A 223 -52.03 -18.85 14.09
C VAL A 223 -51.31 -18.50 12.82
N LEU A 224 -50.49 -19.45 12.32
CA LEU A 224 -49.77 -19.36 11.06
C LEU A 224 -50.50 -20.23 10.02
N ILE A 225 -50.98 -19.62 8.95
CA ILE A 225 -51.60 -20.32 7.84
C ILE A 225 -50.58 -20.54 6.74
N VAL A 226 -50.39 -21.82 6.34
CA VAL A 226 -49.38 -22.19 5.37
C VAL A 226 -49.95 -23.16 4.32
N ALA A 227 -49.54 -22.99 3.07
CA ALA A 227 -49.96 -23.83 1.96
C ALA A 227 -49.30 -25.23 1.97
N PHE A 228 -48.12 -25.36 2.60
CA PHE A 228 -47.33 -26.59 2.68
C PHE A 228 -48.03 -27.71 3.46
N GLY A 229 -47.82 -28.96 3.10
CA GLY A 229 -48.26 -30.11 3.85
C GLY A 229 -47.52 -30.30 5.19
N PRO A 230 -48.13 -31.05 6.18
CA PRO A 230 -47.53 -31.17 7.51
C PRO A 230 -46.10 -31.73 7.50
N PHE A 231 -45.81 -32.72 6.66
CA PHE A 231 -44.47 -33.28 6.51
C PHE A 231 -43.50 -32.24 5.97
N GLU A 232 -43.92 -31.45 5.01
CA GLU A 232 -43.10 -30.40 4.42
C GLU A 232 -42.82 -29.26 5.40
N VAL A 233 -43.84 -28.88 6.19
CA VAL A 233 -43.70 -27.90 7.29
C VAL A 233 -42.59 -28.35 8.25
N ILE A 234 -42.63 -29.59 8.76
CA ILE A 234 -41.62 -30.11 9.68
C ILE A 234 -40.21 -30.08 9.04
N ARG A 235 -40.10 -30.47 7.76
CA ARG A 235 -38.86 -30.43 7.02
C ARG A 235 -38.32 -29.01 6.86
N LEU A 236 -39.20 -28.06 6.57
CA LEU A 236 -38.82 -26.63 6.42
C LEU A 236 -38.44 -26.02 7.77
N LEU A 237 -39.09 -26.39 8.85
CA LEU A 237 -38.73 -25.85 10.19
C LEU A 237 -37.27 -26.11 10.54
N CYS A 238 -36.67 -27.28 10.14
CA CYS A 238 -35.25 -27.55 10.32
C CYS A 238 -34.36 -26.51 9.60
N GLN A 239 -34.83 -25.93 8.52
CA GLN A 239 -34.09 -24.99 7.68
C GLN A 239 -34.28 -23.55 8.13
N GLY A 240 -35.23 -23.29 9.03
CA GLY A 240 -35.47 -21.97 9.64
C GLY A 240 -34.49 -21.61 10.76
N ILE A 241 -33.73 -22.59 11.27
CA ILE A 241 -32.76 -22.34 12.34
C ILE A 241 -31.66 -21.36 11.89
N PRO A 242 -31.16 -20.50 12.81
CA PRO A 242 -30.13 -19.54 12.48
C PRO A 242 -28.77 -20.21 12.26
N ILE A 243 -27.94 -19.64 11.38
CA ILE A 243 -26.61 -20.19 11.06
C ILE A 243 -25.59 -20.06 12.17
N LYS A 244 -25.89 -19.35 13.27
CA LYS A 244 -24.96 -19.11 14.37
C LYS A 244 -24.27 -20.37 14.95
N ASN A 245 -24.86 -21.54 14.77
CA ASN A 245 -24.36 -22.83 15.21
C ASN A 245 -23.62 -23.62 14.11
N TYR A 246 -23.60 -23.12 12.88
CA TYR A 246 -23.13 -23.81 11.69
C TYR A 246 -21.96 -23.16 10.97
N TYR A 247 -21.46 -22.03 11.45
CA TYR A 247 -20.30 -21.39 10.82
C TYR A 247 -19.03 -21.55 11.64
N GLN A 248 -17.89 -21.49 10.98
CA GLN A 248 -16.57 -21.61 11.61
C GLN A 248 -16.18 -20.26 12.24
N LYS A 249 -15.87 -20.27 13.54
CA LYS A 249 -15.45 -19.09 14.34
C LYS A 249 -13.94 -19.03 14.58
N ASN A 250 -13.27 -20.17 14.50
CA ASN A 250 -11.84 -20.29 14.84
C ASN A 250 -10.98 -20.34 13.57
N GLN A 251 -9.75 -19.84 13.68
CA GLN A 251 -8.78 -19.86 12.58
C GLN A 251 -9.29 -19.22 11.28
N LEU A 252 -9.94 -18.06 11.42
CA LEU A 252 -10.43 -17.32 10.26
C LEU A 252 -9.26 -16.80 9.42
N GLU A 253 -9.20 -17.21 8.17
CA GLU A 253 -8.28 -16.69 7.19
C GLU A 253 -8.94 -15.54 6.43
N TYR A 254 -8.37 -14.36 6.55
CA TYR A 254 -8.81 -13.14 5.86
C TYR A 254 -7.60 -12.28 5.52
N PHE A 255 -7.78 -11.29 4.67
CA PHE A 255 -6.72 -10.36 4.29
C PHE A 255 -7.12 -8.92 4.56
N MET A 256 -6.11 -8.14 4.96
CA MET A 256 -6.26 -6.69 5.15
C MET A 256 -6.02 -5.96 3.83
N THR A 257 -6.68 -4.83 3.65
CA THR A 257 -6.54 -4.03 2.43
C THR A 257 -5.11 -3.59 2.10
N TYR A 258 -4.23 -3.47 3.11
CA TYR A 258 -2.84 -3.04 2.98
C TYR A 258 -1.84 -4.18 2.76
N GLU A 259 -2.26 -5.44 2.83
CA GLU A 259 -1.37 -6.57 2.59
C GLU A 259 -0.93 -6.64 1.13
N THR A 260 0.33 -7.04 0.89
CA THR A 260 0.85 -7.15 -0.48
C THR A 260 0.28 -8.38 -1.19
N ILE A 261 0.06 -8.27 -2.49
CA ILE A 261 -0.44 -9.40 -3.31
C ILE A 261 0.51 -10.61 -3.21
N ASP A 262 1.81 -10.39 -3.09
CA ASP A 262 2.78 -11.48 -2.95
C ASP A 262 2.63 -12.26 -1.64
N ASP A 263 2.36 -11.58 -0.52
CA ASP A 263 2.13 -12.25 0.76
C ASP A 263 0.78 -12.97 0.76
N VAL A 264 -0.24 -12.34 0.19
CA VAL A 264 -1.56 -12.96 -0.01
C VAL A 264 -1.45 -14.24 -0.87
N LYS A 265 -0.70 -14.21 -1.97
CA LYS A 265 -0.44 -15.41 -2.80
C LYS A 265 0.17 -16.55 -2.00
N LYS A 266 1.20 -16.26 -1.18
CA LYS A 266 1.85 -17.27 -0.35
C LYS A 266 0.86 -17.92 0.63
N ASN A 267 0.07 -17.09 1.32
CA ASN A 267 -0.91 -17.54 2.29
C ASN A 267 -2.02 -18.38 1.61
N MET A 268 -2.54 -17.92 0.48
CA MET A 268 -3.56 -18.68 -0.27
C MET A 268 -3.07 -20.02 -0.80
N LEU A 269 -1.76 -20.16 -1.11
CA LEU A 269 -1.20 -21.44 -1.58
C LEU A 269 -1.12 -22.49 -0.47
N SER A 270 -1.03 -22.09 0.78
CA SER A 270 -0.99 -22.97 1.95
C SER A 270 -2.37 -23.26 2.55
N SER A 271 -3.43 -22.64 2.03
CA SER A 271 -4.80 -22.77 2.53
C SER A 271 -5.63 -23.67 1.62
N ASP A 272 -6.55 -24.42 2.24
CA ASP A 272 -7.55 -25.24 1.54
C ASP A 272 -8.80 -24.43 1.15
N HIS A 273 -8.93 -23.19 1.61
CA HIS A 273 -10.05 -22.32 1.27
C HIS A 273 -9.98 -21.79 -0.17
N GLU A 274 -11.13 -21.66 -0.81
CA GLU A 274 -11.24 -21.12 -2.17
C GLU A 274 -11.43 -19.58 -2.16
N ARG A 275 -12.06 -19.05 -1.10
CA ARG A 275 -12.35 -17.63 -0.94
C ARG A 275 -11.98 -17.12 0.43
N PHE A 276 -11.56 -15.88 0.46
CA PHE A 276 -11.05 -15.20 1.64
C PHE A 276 -11.71 -13.82 1.77
N PRO A 277 -12.25 -13.47 2.94
CA PRO A 277 -12.72 -12.13 3.21
C PRO A 277 -11.60 -11.09 3.12
N VAL A 278 -11.93 -9.92 2.60
CA VAL A 278 -11.10 -8.72 2.68
C VAL A 278 -11.72 -7.78 3.70
N VAL A 279 -10.93 -7.38 4.68
CA VAL A 279 -11.40 -6.51 5.76
C VAL A 279 -10.60 -5.20 5.82
N ASP A 280 -11.25 -4.16 6.33
CA ASP A 280 -10.58 -2.90 6.64
C ASP A 280 -9.88 -2.96 8.02
N VAL A 281 -9.25 -1.84 8.41
CA VAL A 281 -8.56 -1.70 9.70
C VAL A 281 -9.49 -1.82 10.92
N ASN A 282 -10.79 -1.72 10.74
CA ASN A 282 -11.81 -1.85 11.78
C ASN A 282 -12.41 -3.27 11.83
N GLY A 283 -11.99 -4.17 10.93
CA GLY A 283 -12.52 -5.52 10.79
C GLY A 283 -13.83 -5.61 9.99
N LYS A 284 -14.25 -4.53 9.31
CA LYS A 284 -15.42 -4.52 8.44
C LYS A 284 -15.10 -5.26 7.15
N VAL A 285 -15.98 -6.16 6.72
CA VAL A 285 -15.83 -6.89 5.46
C VAL A 285 -16.14 -5.96 4.28
N LEU A 286 -15.20 -5.85 3.35
CA LEU A 286 -15.30 -5.01 2.16
C LEU A 286 -15.61 -5.82 0.90
N SER A 287 -15.12 -7.05 0.83
CA SER A 287 -15.30 -7.96 -0.31
C SER A 287 -14.82 -9.36 0.06
N THR A 288 -14.89 -10.27 -0.89
CA THR A 288 -14.19 -11.56 -0.84
C THR A 288 -13.32 -11.72 -2.09
N ILE A 289 -12.15 -12.33 -1.92
CA ILE A 289 -11.22 -12.61 -3.02
C ILE A 289 -10.89 -14.09 -3.11
N SER A 290 -10.51 -14.51 -4.30
CA SER A 290 -10.02 -15.85 -4.62
C SER A 290 -8.66 -15.73 -5.32
N ARG A 291 -8.01 -16.87 -5.58
CA ARG A 291 -6.73 -16.92 -6.33
C ARG A 291 -6.82 -16.26 -7.71
N SER A 292 -7.97 -16.31 -8.38
CA SER A 292 -8.17 -15.68 -9.70
C SER A 292 -8.16 -14.15 -9.64
N ASN A 293 -8.59 -13.54 -8.54
CA ASN A 293 -8.57 -12.09 -8.39
C ASN A 293 -7.14 -11.52 -8.31
N LEU A 294 -6.15 -12.35 -7.93
CA LEU A 294 -4.75 -11.90 -7.81
C LEU A 294 -4.04 -11.70 -9.16
N ILE A 295 -4.69 -11.98 -10.27
CA ILE A 295 -4.16 -11.81 -11.63
C ILE A 295 -4.49 -10.42 -12.18
N ASP A 296 -5.63 -9.87 -11.78
CA ASP A 296 -6.15 -8.59 -12.29
C ASP A 296 -6.19 -7.55 -11.17
N PHE A 297 -5.24 -6.62 -11.23
CA PHE A 297 -5.14 -5.51 -10.28
C PHE A 297 -4.71 -4.22 -10.97
N ASN A 298 -5.12 -3.10 -10.40
CA ASN A 298 -4.72 -1.77 -10.83
C ASN A 298 -3.29 -1.49 -10.38
N ARG A 299 -2.36 -1.41 -11.33
CA ARG A 299 -0.97 -1.06 -11.02
C ARG A 299 -0.89 0.36 -10.48
N LYS A 300 -0.08 0.57 -9.43
CA LYS A 300 0.19 1.91 -8.91
C LYS A 300 0.93 2.72 -9.97
N LYS A 301 0.41 3.91 -10.30
CA LYS A 301 1.01 4.80 -11.29
C LYS A 301 2.09 5.65 -10.63
N VAL A 302 3.24 5.74 -11.29
CA VAL A 302 4.39 6.49 -10.79
C VAL A 302 5.03 7.34 -11.89
N ILE A 303 5.63 8.44 -11.46
CA ILE A 303 6.43 9.34 -12.29
C ILE A 303 7.84 9.37 -11.70
N LEU A 304 8.84 9.10 -12.52
CA LEU A 304 10.24 9.13 -12.12
C LEU A 304 10.87 10.45 -12.53
N VAL A 305 11.60 11.07 -11.61
CA VAL A 305 12.43 12.24 -11.89
C VAL A 305 13.85 11.97 -11.42
N ASP A 306 14.84 12.53 -12.10
CA ASP A 306 16.24 12.49 -11.73
C ASP A 306 16.84 11.05 -11.60
N HIS A 307 16.20 10.08 -12.20
CA HIS A 307 16.73 8.73 -12.37
C HIS A 307 15.88 7.94 -13.36
N ASN A 308 16.51 6.92 -13.96
CA ASN A 308 15.85 5.98 -14.85
C ASN A 308 16.36 4.54 -14.68
N GLU A 309 17.12 4.25 -13.64
CA GLU A 309 17.63 2.91 -13.33
C GLU A 309 16.82 2.29 -12.18
N ARG A 310 16.36 1.03 -12.35
CA ARG A 310 15.53 0.33 -11.34
C ARG A 310 16.22 0.18 -9.98
N ASN A 311 17.54 -0.06 -9.99
CA ASN A 311 18.34 -0.20 -8.77
C ASN A 311 18.43 1.09 -7.94
N GLN A 312 18.15 2.24 -8.55
CA GLN A 312 18.09 3.55 -7.89
C GLN A 312 16.67 3.94 -7.47
N SER A 313 15.65 3.17 -7.89
CA SER A 313 14.24 3.46 -7.67
C SER A 313 13.67 2.80 -6.42
N ILE A 314 12.37 2.92 -6.25
CA ILE A 314 11.60 2.34 -5.14
C ILE A 314 11.43 0.83 -5.30
N ILE A 315 11.26 0.14 -4.19
CA ILE A 315 10.94 -1.30 -4.18
C ILE A 315 9.57 -1.51 -4.82
N GLY A 316 9.47 -2.47 -5.76
CA GLY A 316 8.23 -2.80 -6.46
C GLY A 316 7.98 -1.93 -7.70
N VAL A 317 8.95 -1.10 -8.14
CA VAL A 317 8.80 -0.28 -9.35
C VAL A 317 8.57 -1.11 -10.61
N GLU A 318 9.05 -2.35 -10.64
CA GLU A 318 8.83 -3.33 -11.71
C GLU A 318 7.38 -3.79 -11.84
N GLU A 319 6.61 -3.68 -10.76
CA GLU A 319 5.19 -4.01 -10.70
C GLU A 319 4.29 -2.79 -10.88
N ALA A 320 4.86 -1.58 -10.79
CA ALA A 320 4.14 -0.33 -11.00
C ALA A 320 3.99 0.00 -12.50
N GLU A 321 3.12 0.94 -12.81
CA GLU A 321 2.98 1.55 -14.12
C GLU A 321 3.77 2.87 -14.13
N ILE A 322 4.95 2.87 -14.75
CA ILE A 322 5.72 4.10 -14.97
C ILE A 322 5.06 4.86 -16.11
N ILE A 323 4.48 6.01 -15.84
CA ILE A 323 3.76 6.80 -16.84
C ILE A 323 4.60 7.93 -17.44
N GLU A 324 5.56 8.48 -16.67
CA GLU A 324 6.44 9.55 -17.12
C GLU A 324 7.84 9.40 -16.52
N VAL A 325 8.87 9.80 -17.25
CA VAL A 325 10.26 9.90 -16.78
C VAL A 325 10.86 11.21 -17.26
N ILE A 326 11.38 12.02 -16.32
CA ILE A 326 12.07 13.28 -16.58
C ILE A 326 13.46 13.18 -15.98
N ASP A 327 14.51 13.19 -16.78
CA ASP A 327 15.86 12.89 -16.30
C ASP A 327 16.95 13.56 -17.15
N HIS A 328 18.12 13.78 -16.57
CA HIS A 328 19.31 14.29 -17.23
C HIS A 328 20.46 13.29 -17.30
N HIS A 329 20.24 12.09 -16.78
CA HIS A 329 21.19 10.99 -16.79
C HIS A 329 21.17 10.20 -18.11
N ARG A 330 22.13 9.30 -18.29
CA ARG A 330 22.10 8.32 -19.39
C ARG A 330 20.86 7.43 -19.27
N VAL A 331 20.31 7.04 -20.40
CA VAL A 331 19.24 6.03 -20.45
C VAL A 331 19.84 4.65 -20.19
N ALA A 332 19.29 3.91 -19.22
CA ALA A 332 19.78 2.57 -18.88
C ALA A 332 18.68 1.50 -19.07
N GLU A 333 17.89 1.18 -18.04
CA GLU A 333 17.12 -0.08 -18.01
C GLU A 333 15.60 0.12 -17.92
N ILE A 334 15.04 1.17 -18.49
CA ILE A 334 13.57 1.34 -18.48
C ILE A 334 12.93 0.40 -19.50
N GLN A 335 12.09 -0.50 -18.99
CA GLN A 335 11.20 -1.33 -19.79
C GLN A 335 9.77 -1.12 -19.28
N THR A 336 8.85 -0.75 -20.17
CA THR A 336 7.45 -0.53 -19.86
C THR A 336 6.56 -1.37 -20.78
N ALA A 337 5.42 -1.82 -20.26
CA ALA A 337 4.44 -2.56 -21.04
C ALA A 337 3.57 -1.64 -21.93
N THR A 338 3.49 -0.36 -21.55
CA THR A 338 2.69 0.66 -22.22
C THR A 338 3.57 1.84 -22.65
N PRO A 339 3.19 2.63 -23.65
CA PRO A 339 3.88 3.88 -23.98
C PRO A 339 3.93 4.82 -22.78
N LEU A 340 5.09 5.46 -22.55
CA LEU A 340 5.28 6.45 -21.50
C LEU A 340 5.74 7.77 -22.10
N TYR A 341 5.59 8.86 -21.34
CA TYR A 341 6.23 10.13 -21.64
C TYR A 341 7.66 10.10 -21.14
N LEU A 342 8.64 10.16 -22.04
CA LEU A 342 10.07 10.13 -21.71
C LEU A 342 10.71 11.43 -22.17
N ARG A 343 11.28 12.19 -21.22
CA ARG A 343 12.04 13.41 -21.50
C ARG A 343 13.41 13.36 -20.85
N ILE A 344 14.43 13.21 -21.66
CA ILE A 344 15.84 13.16 -21.21
C ILE A 344 16.62 14.18 -22.01
N GLU A 345 17.32 15.08 -21.32
CA GLU A 345 18.15 16.11 -21.93
C GLU A 345 19.55 16.10 -21.30
N PRO A 346 20.62 16.35 -22.10
CA PRO A 346 21.99 16.38 -21.60
C PRO A 346 22.32 17.74 -20.96
N VAL A 347 21.62 18.07 -19.87
CA VAL A 347 21.80 19.26 -19.04
C VAL A 347 22.45 18.91 -17.71
N GLY A 348 22.76 19.89 -16.89
CA GLY A 348 23.44 19.70 -15.61
C GLY A 348 22.50 19.24 -14.48
N CYS A 349 21.16 19.38 -14.61
CA CYS A 349 20.22 19.15 -13.53
C CYS A 349 18.81 18.87 -14.11
N THR A 350 18.03 17.98 -13.50
CA THR A 350 16.65 17.68 -13.91
C THR A 350 15.74 18.90 -13.74
N CYS A 351 15.96 19.72 -12.72
CA CYS A 351 15.19 20.94 -12.53
C CYS A 351 15.34 21.96 -13.67
N THR A 352 16.43 21.92 -14.44
CA THR A 352 16.56 22.72 -15.68
C THR A 352 15.53 22.28 -16.71
N ILE A 353 15.30 20.98 -16.88
CA ILE A 353 14.28 20.43 -17.79
C ILE A 353 12.89 20.85 -17.32
N ILE A 354 12.61 20.71 -16.02
CA ILE A 354 11.31 21.07 -15.43
C ILE A 354 10.99 22.56 -15.61
N ALA A 355 11.97 23.45 -15.41
CA ALA A 355 11.79 24.88 -15.65
C ALA A 355 11.43 25.18 -17.12
N LYS A 356 12.08 24.51 -18.08
CA LYS A 356 11.68 24.59 -19.51
C LYS A 356 10.25 24.11 -19.71
N MET A 357 9.81 23.06 -19.03
CA MET A 357 8.43 22.56 -19.12
C MET A 357 7.41 23.57 -18.58
N TYR A 358 7.73 24.32 -17.52
CA TYR A 358 6.88 25.43 -17.07
C TYR A 358 6.66 26.46 -18.17
N HIS A 359 7.75 26.84 -18.89
CA HIS A 359 7.66 27.78 -20.01
C HIS A 359 6.86 27.23 -21.18
N GLU A 360 7.10 25.99 -21.58
CA GLU A 360 6.41 25.31 -22.68
C GLU A 360 4.91 25.25 -22.44
N HIS A 361 4.51 25.00 -21.19
CA HIS A 361 3.10 24.97 -20.79
C HIS A 361 2.54 26.34 -20.42
N GLN A 362 3.34 27.42 -20.53
CA GLN A 362 2.95 28.80 -20.18
C GLN A 362 2.44 28.92 -18.73
N VAL A 363 3.00 28.13 -17.81
CA VAL A 363 2.70 28.16 -16.38
C VAL A 363 3.67 29.11 -15.67
N ALA A 364 3.15 30.07 -14.95
CA ALA A 364 3.98 30.98 -14.14
C ALA A 364 4.68 30.19 -13.02
N ILE A 365 5.99 30.41 -12.83
CA ILE A 365 6.77 29.76 -11.79
C ILE A 365 6.58 30.50 -10.46
N PRO A 366 5.98 29.89 -9.43
CA PRO A 366 5.88 30.51 -8.09
C PRO A 366 7.26 30.66 -7.45
N LYS A 367 7.41 31.62 -6.54
CA LYS A 367 8.70 31.88 -5.86
C LYS A 367 9.25 30.65 -5.14
N SER A 368 8.40 29.86 -4.47
CA SER A 368 8.82 28.61 -3.83
C SER A 368 9.40 27.62 -4.84
N MET A 369 8.72 27.38 -5.98
CA MET A 369 9.21 26.50 -7.03
C MET A 369 10.46 27.05 -7.71
N ALA A 370 10.54 28.36 -7.92
CA ALA A 370 11.74 29.02 -8.43
C ALA A 370 12.94 28.79 -7.51
N GLY A 371 12.71 28.88 -6.18
CA GLY A 371 13.75 28.64 -5.18
C GLY A 371 14.24 27.20 -5.17
N LEU A 372 13.33 26.24 -5.21
CA LEU A 372 13.68 24.81 -5.27
C LEU A 372 14.47 24.47 -6.53
N MET A 373 13.99 24.87 -7.70
CA MET A 373 14.67 24.58 -8.98
C MET A 373 16.03 25.28 -9.09
N LEU A 374 16.15 26.52 -8.62
CA LEU A 374 17.44 27.20 -8.58
C LEU A 374 18.44 26.48 -7.69
N SER A 375 17.99 26.04 -6.51
CA SER A 375 18.85 25.31 -5.55
C SER A 375 19.34 23.99 -6.12
N ALA A 376 18.48 23.24 -6.77
CA ALA A 376 18.84 22.00 -7.45
C ALA A 376 19.89 22.23 -8.54
N ILE A 377 19.69 23.26 -9.41
CA ILE A 377 20.66 23.59 -10.46
C ILE A 377 22.01 23.98 -9.87
N ILE A 378 22.04 24.75 -8.77
CA ILE A 378 23.26 25.14 -8.08
C ILE A 378 23.97 23.92 -7.49
N SER A 379 23.24 22.99 -6.86
CA SER A 379 23.76 21.77 -6.28
C SER A 379 24.45 20.90 -7.33
N ASP A 380 23.74 20.48 -8.36
CA ASP A 380 24.23 19.55 -9.37
C ASP A 380 25.32 20.12 -10.26
N THR A 381 25.27 21.44 -10.49
CA THR A 381 26.29 22.11 -11.30
C THR A 381 27.46 22.64 -10.46
N LEU A 382 27.45 22.41 -9.14
CA LEU A 382 28.44 22.95 -8.19
C LEU A 382 28.69 24.45 -8.44
N LEU A 383 27.61 25.23 -8.36
CA LEU A 383 27.61 26.67 -8.66
C LEU A 383 28.22 26.96 -10.04
N PHE A 384 27.80 26.17 -11.04
CA PHE A 384 28.22 26.26 -12.45
C PHE A 384 29.68 25.84 -12.75
N ASN A 385 30.39 25.25 -11.79
CA ASN A 385 31.77 24.78 -11.95
C ASN A 385 31.86 23.34 -12.46
N SER A 386 30.77 22.55 -12.36
CA SER A 386 30.75 21.19 -12.86
C SER A 386 30.92 21.16 -14.39
N PRO A 387 31.71 20.20 -14.94
CA PRO A 387 31.81 20.00 -16.38
C PRO A 387 30.50 19.46 -17.00
N THR A 388 29.50 19.14 -16.22
CA THR A 388 28.14 18.79 -16.67
C THR A 388 27.28 20.02 -16.91
N CYS A 389 27.67 21.18 -16.34
CA CYS A 389 26.93 22.44 -16.45
C CYS A 389 26.84 22.92 -17.91
N THR A 390 25.65 23.17 -18.38
CA THR A 390 25.37 23.66 -19.73
C THR A 390 25.02 25.16 -19.74
N ARG A 391 24.87 25.70 -20.94
CA ARG A 391 24.35 27.07 -21.12
C ARG A 391 22.92 27.21 -20.62
N ASP A 392 22.11 26.16 -20.78
CA ASP A 392 20.71 26.17 -20.37
C ASP A 392 20.59 26.26 -18.86
N ASP A 393 21.41 25.51 -18.10
CA ASP A 393 21.45 25.59 -16.63
C ASP A 393 21.72 27.01 -16.16
N ARG A 394 22.73 27.66 -16.76
CA ARG A 394 23.08 29.05 -16.41
C ARG A 394 21.96 30.06 -16.75
N THR A 395 21.30 29.88 -17.90
CA THR A 395 20.23 30.76 -18.36
C THR A 395 19.01 30.63 -17.44
N ILE A 396 18.58 29.41 -17.18
CA ILE A 396 17.43 29.14 -16.28
C ILE A 396 17.74 29.61 -14.85
N ALA A 397 18.93 29.33 -14.32
CA ALA A 397 19.30 29.79 -12.97
C ALA A 397 19.26 31.31 -12.83
N GLN A 398 19.72 32.07 -13.85
CA GLN A 398 19.63 33.51 -13.85
C GLN A 398 18.19 34.01 -13.90
N GLU A 399 17.34 33.36 -14.65
CA GLU A 399 15.91 33.68 -14.73
C GLU A 399 15.20 33.41 -13.38
N LEU A 400 15.42 32.24 -12.77
CA LEU A 400 14.89 31.89 -11.46
C LEU A 400 15.40 32.87 -10.38
N GLY A 401 16.67 33.27 -10.43
CA GLY A 401 17.25 34.31 -9.55
C GLY A 401 16.53 35.65 -9.68
N LYS A 402 16.13 36.07 -10.90
CA LYS A 402 15.33 37.28 -11.12
C LYS A 402 13.92 37.16 -10.52
N ILE A 403 13.25 36.01 -10.66
CA ILE A 403 11.93 35.76 -10.04
C ILE A 403 12.02 35.93 -8.52
N LEU A 404 13.10 35.45 -7.93
CA LEU A 404 13.35 35.51 -6.49
C LEU A 404 13.89 36.87 -6.02
N ASN A 405 14.40 37.69 -6.93
CA ASN A 405 15.14 38.90 -6.63
C ASN A 405 16.35 38.69 -5.71
N ILE A 406 17.16 37.67 -6.00
CA ILE A 406 18.36 37.29 -5.24
C ILE A 406 19.59 37.24 -6.14
N ASP A 407 20.77 37.47 -5.52
CA ASP A 407 22.06 37.17 -6.15
C ASP A 407 22.32 35.66 -6.10
N VAL A 408 22.35 35.02 -7.28
CA VAL A 408 22.47 33.59 -7.43
C VAL A 408 23.78 33.03 -6.84
N LYS A 409 24.89 33.79 -7.01
CA LYS A 409 26.20 33.35 -6.50
C LYS A 409 26.23 33.37 -4.97
N ASN A 410 25.81 34.48 -4.37
CA ASN A 410 25.80 34.64 -2.91
C ASN A 410 24.85 33.62 -2.25
N TYR A 411 23.67 33.40 -2.85
CA TYR A 411 22.74 32.38 -2.36
C TYR A 411 23.36 30.97 -2.46
N GLY A 412 23.94 30.62 -3.60
CA GLY A 412 24.56 29.32 -3.84
C GLY A 412 25.71 29.02 -2.88
N GLU A 413 26.59 30.01 -2.62
CA GLU A 413 27.68 29.85 -1.64
C GLU A 413 27.13 29.55 -0.24
N LYS A 414 26.06 30.24 0.20
CA LYS A 414 25.42 29.96 1.50
C LYS A 414 24.78 28.57 1.58
N MET A 415 24.08 28.18 0.52
CA MET A 415 23.43 26.87 0.43
C MET A 415 24.45 25.72 0.52
N LEU A 416 25.51 25.80 -0.27
CA LEU A 416 26.55 24.77 -0.32
C LEU A 416 27.35 24.69 0.99
N VAL A 417 27.58 25.83 1.66
CA VAL A 417 28.17 25.85 3.01
C VAL A 417 27.23 25.21 4.04
N ALA A 418 25.93 25.50 3.98
CA ALA A 418 24.94 24.91 4.88
C ALA A 418 24.85 23.37 4.72
N GLY A 419 25.04 22.86 3.49
CA GLY A 419 25.09 21.42 3.18
C GLY A 419 26.33 20.72 3.72
N SER A 420 27.46 21.44 3.91
CA SER A 420 28.76 20.88 4.26
C SER A 420 29.22 21.32 5.65
N ASN A 421 29.00 20.48 6.65
CA ASN A 421 29.54 20.73 7.99
C ASN A 421 30.65 19.77 8.36
N LEU A 422 31.78 19.81 7.62
CA LEU A 422 32.96 18.98 7.83
C LEU A 422 33.45 18.97 9.29
N LYS A 423 33.33 20.12 10.00
CA LYS A 423 33.76 20.23 11.40
C LYS A 423 32.94 19.40 12.36
N GLU A 424 31.67 19.17 12.09
CA GLU A 424 30.79 18.38 12.96
C GLU A 424 30.71 16.90 12.58
N MET A 425 31.06 16.55 11.34
CA MET A 425 30.99 15.16 10.85
C MET A 425 32.07 14.29 11.50
N HIS A 426 31.71 13.07 11.84
CA HIS A 426 32.65 12.04 12.23
C HIS A 426 33.49 11.60 11.02
N PRO A 427 34.79 11.23 11.16
CA PRO A 427 35.61 10.75 10.05
C PRO A 427 34.97 9.62 9.23
N SER A 428 34.31 8.65 9.86
CA SER A 428 33.58 7.58 9.19
C SER A 428 32.42 8.06 8.31
N GLU A 429 31.73 9.13 8.73
CA GLU A 429 30.66 9.75 7.93
C GLU A 429 31.24 10.46 6.70
N ILE A 430 32.38 11.15 6.88
CA ILE A 430 33.08 11.85 5.78
C ILE A 430 33.46 10.86 4.68
N ILE A 431 34.08 9.74 5.02
CA ILE A 431 34.53 8.75 4.04
C ILE A 431 33.39 7.95 3.41
N SER A 432 32.20 7.94 4.05
CA SER A 432 31.01 7.26 3.54
C SER A 432 30.14 8.13 2.65
N THR A 433 30.38 9.46 2.65
CA THR A 433 29.59 10.43 1.88
C THR A 433 29.79 10.20 0.39
N ASP A 434 28.69 9.99 -0.34
CA ASP A 434 28.66 9.70 -1.78
C ASP A 434 29.73 8.69 -2.21
N LYS A 435 29.94 7.63 -1.41
CA LYS A 435 30.91 6.55 -1.71
C LYS A 435 30.41 5.72 -2.88
N LYS A 436 31.27 5.53 -3.89
CA LYS A 436 31.01 4.62 -5.02
C LYS A 436 32.18 3.65 -5.21
N LEU A 437 31.84 2.40 -5.46
CA LEU A 437 32.79 1.33 -5.71
C LEU A 437 33.00 1.14 -7.21
N PHE A 438 34.24 0.95 -7.58
CA PHE A 438 34.68 0.69 -8.97
C PHE A 438 35.59 -0.53 -9.02
N THR A 439 35.42 -1.34 -10.05
CA THR A 439 36.40 -2.38 -10.41
C THR A 439 37.12 -1.94 -11.67
N MET A 440 38.44 -1.76 -11.59
CA MET A 440 39.29 -1.27 -12.67
C MET A 440 40.44 -2.28 -12.89
N GLY A 441 40.36 -3.10 -13.93
CA GLY A 441 41.25 -4.24 -14.08
C GLY A 441 41.09 -5.23 -12.92
N THR A 442 42.15 -5.47 -12.17
CA THR A 442 42.17 -6.31 -10.96
C THR A 442 41.90 -5.52 -9.68
N TYR A 443 41.85 -4.19 -9.73
CA TYR A 443 41.76 -3.32 -8.56
C TYR A 443 40.30 -3.02 -8.17
N LYS A 444 40.03 -3.10 -6.87
CA LYS A 444 38.79 -2.63 -6.25
C LYS A 444 39.04 -1.28 -5.59
N ILE A 445 38.34 -0.25 -6.05
CA ILE A 445 38.61 1.14 -5.66
C ILE A 445 37.31 1.75 -5.13
N ALA A 446 37.37 2.37 -3.94
CA ALA A 446 36.32 3.25 -3.46
C ALA A 446 36.66 4.71 -3.75
N VAL A 447 35.70 5.47 -4.27
CA VAL A 447 35.85 6.92 -4.44
C VAL A 447 34.67 7.60 -3.77
N SER A 448 34.93 8.31 -2.68
CA SER A 448 33.98 9.12 -1.93
C SER A 448 34.15 10.59 -2.34
N GLN A 449 33.05 11.36 -2.29
CA GLN A 449 33.12 12.79 -2.60
C GLN A 449 32.28 13.58 -1.59
N ILE A 450 32.89 14.64 -1.07
CA ILE A 450 32.21 15.62 -0.23
C ILE A 450 32.48 17.03 -0.77
N ASN A 451 31.44 17.81 -0.88
CA ASN A 451 31.52 19.20 -1.30
C ASN A 451 31.54 20.09 -0.05
N THR A 452 32.40 21.11 -0.03
CA THR A 452 32.54 21.99 1.12
C THR A 452 32.87 23.43 0.71
N GLY A 453 32.43 24.39 1.52
CA GLY A 453 32.91 25.79 1.44
C GLY A 453 34.07 26.10 2.40
N ASP A 454 34.46 25.12 3.25
CA ASP A 454 35.61 25.25 4.17
C ASP A 454 36.41 23.92 4.14
N PHE A 455 37.21 23.77 3.09
CA PHE A 455 38.02 22.57 2.95
C PHE A 455 39.15 22.47 3.97
N ARG A 456 39.58 23.59 4.58
CA ARG A 456 40.63 23.60 5.59
C ARG A 456 40.28 22.76 6.82
N GLY A 457 38.99 22.69 7.16
CA GLY A 457 38.50 21.84 8.26
C GLY A 457 38.80 20.35 8.13
N ILE A 458 39.13 19.85 6.93
CA ILE A 458 39.54 18.46 6.74
C ILE A 458 40.94 18.20 7.31
N PHE A 459 41.85 19.18 7.23
CA PHE A 459 43.21 18.99 7.73
C PHE A 459 43.27 18.85 9.25
N ASP A 460 42.33 19.43 9.97
CA ASP A 460 42.20 19.26 11.43
C ASP A 460 41.85 17.81 11.83
N LYS A 461 41.32 17.03 10.90
CA LYS A 461 40.89 15.64 11.07
C LYS A 461 41.64 14.64 10.17
N LEU A 462 42.66 15.09 9.45
CA LEU A 462 43.32 14.30 8.40
C LEU A 462 43.82 12.93 8.87
N ASP A 463 44.49 12.89 10.03
CA ASP A 463 44.99 11.62 10.58
C ASP A 463 43.85 10.64 10.90
N ALA A 464 42.76 11.14 11.49
CA ALA A 464 41.59 10.31 11.79
C ALA A 464 40.90 9.84 10.51
N VAL A 465 40.79 10.69 9.49
CA VAL A 465 40.22 10.32 8.18
C VAL A 465 41.07 9.28 7.48
N LEU A 466 42.39 9.43 7.48
CA LEU A 466 43.31 8.45 6.91
C LEU A 466 43.25 7.09 7.63
N HIS A 467 43.12 7.12 8.95
CA HIS A 467 42.90 5.90 9.75
C HIS A 467 41.63 5.16 9.31
N GLU A 468 40.49 5.85 9.29
CA GLU A 468 39.21 5.27 8.86
C GLU A 468 39.26 4.78 7.39
N MET A 469 39.93 5.51 6.49
CA MET A 469 40.09 5.09 5.09
C MET A 469 40.92 3.81 4.96
N ASN A 470 42.01 3.64 5.75
CA ASN A 470 42.78 2.40 5.76
C ASN A 470 41.95 1.24 6.33
N GLN A 471 41.20 1.46 7.40
CA GLN A 471 40.32 0.46 7.96
C GLN A 471 39.21 0.06 6.96
N LEU A 472 38.64 1.01 6.25
CA LEU A 472 37.69 0.75 5.16
C LEU A 472 38.31 -0.16 4.07
N CYS A 473 39.60 0.08 3.71
CA CYS A 473 40.29 -0.75 2.74
C CYS A 473 40.42 -2.20 3.22
N GLU A 474 40.72 -2.39 4.51
CA GLU A 474 40.83 -3.73 5.12
C GLU A 474 39.50 -4.44 5.17
N ASP A 475 38.46 -3.77 5.72
CA ASP A 475 37.12 -4.32 5.95
C ASP A 475 36.42 -4.72 4.64
N GLU A 476 36.49 -3.88 3.61
CA GLU A 476 35.81 -4.08 2.32
C GLU A 476 36.75 -4.73 1.27
N ARG A 477 37.99 -5.06 1.64
CA ARG A 477 39.04 -5.62 0.75
C ARG A 477 39.24 -4.76 -0.50
N LEU A 478 39.49 -3.47 -0.28
CA LEU A 478 39.75 -2.50 -1.32
C LEU A 478 41.26 -2.32 -1.50
N ASP A 479 41.70 -2.20 -2.75
CA ASP A 479 43.11 -1.91 -3.08
C ASP A 479 43.43 -0.42 -2.90
N LEU A 480 42.40 0.45 -3.03
CA LEU A 480 42.56 1.90 -2.96
C LEU A 480 41.25 2.55 -2.49
N ALA A 481 41.35 3.51 -1.58
CA ALA A 481 40.30 4.43 -1.23
C ALA A 481 40.73 5.86 -1.55
N ILE A 482 39.86 6.60 -2.20
CA ILE A 482 40.07 8.02 -2.56
C ILE A 482 38.90 8.83 -1.97
N LEU A 483 39.25 9.86 -1.22
CA LEU A 483 38.29 10.88 -0.77
C LEU A 483 38.52 12.19 -1.53
N MET A 484 37.51 12.66 -2.22
CA MET A 484 37.48 13.94 -2.90
C MET A 484 36.86 14.99 -1.95
N VAL A 485 37.65 15.90 -1.43
CA VAL A 485 37.14 17.07 -0.68
C VAL A 485 37.10 18.25 -1.64
N THR A 486 35.95 18.50 -2.22
CA THR A 486 35.79 19.50 -3.27
C THR A 486 35.48 20.85 -2.65
N ASP A 487 36.39 21.81 -2.80
CA ASP A 487 36.19 23.21 -2.43
C ASP A 487 35.50 23.95 -3.58
N ILE A 488 34.25 24.31 -3.32
CA ILE A 488 33.42 24.95 -4.33
C ILE A 488 33.81 26.43 -4.51
N ILE A 489 34.36 27.07 -3.47
CA ILE A 489 34.73 28.49 -3.46
C ILE A 489 36.11 28.69 -4.13
N LEU A 490 37.09 27.87 -3.76
CA LEU A 490 38.44 27.95 -4.33
C LEU A 490 38.55 27.27 -5.70
N GLY A 491 37.59 26.46 -6.07
CA GLY A 491 37.53 25.93 -7.43
C GLY A 491 38.39 24.72 -7.68
N GLY A 492 38.43 23.73 -6.75
CA GLY A 492 39.23 22.50 -6.91
C GLY A 492 38.91 21.46 -5.86
N THR A 493 39.67 20.37 -5.88
CA THR A 493 39.45 19.24 -4.97
C THR A 493 40.79 18.84 -4.31
N GLU A 494 40.77 18.69 -2.99
CA GLU A 494 41.80 17.98 -2.28
C GLU A 494 41.54 16.47 -2.40
N LEU A 495 42.44 15.74 -3.03
CA LEU A 495 42.39 14.28 -3.06
C LEU A 495 43.12 13.74 -1.86
N ILE A 496 42.47 12.91 -1.05
CA ILE A 496 43.08 12.15 0.04
C ILE A 496 43.05 10.67 -0.33
N VAL A 497 44.16 9.98 -0.17
CA VAL A 497 44.31 8.60 -0.66
C VAL A 497 44.84 7.64 0.41
N ALA A 498 44.27 6.43 0.48
CA ALA A 498 44.67 5.35 1.37
C ALA A 498 44.60 4.00 0.65
N GLY A 499 45.27 2.98 1.17
CA GLY A 499 45.35 1.63 0.58
C GLY A 499 46.69 1.32 -0.03
N GLU A 500 46.84 0.10 -0.60
CA GLU A 500 48.10 -0.41 -1.12
C GLU A 500 48.41 0.02 -2.57
N ALA A 501 47.35 0.22 -3.39
CA ALA A 501 47.49 0.54 -4.81
C ALA A 501 47.80 2.02 -5.11
N LYS A 502 48.68 2.65 -4.32
CA LYS A 502 49.06 4.07 -4.46
C LYS A 502 49.79 4.38 -5.77
N ASN A 503 50.38 3.38 -6.41
CA ASN A 503 50.97 3.52 -7.74
C ASN A 503 49.96 4.01 -8.79
N LEU A 504 48.67 3.66 -8.65
CA LEU A 504 47.64 4.13 -9.57
C LEU A 504 47.45 5.65 -9.49
N VAL A 505 47.40 6.24 -8.28
CA VAL A 505 47.26 7.69 -8.13
C VAL A 505 48.52 8.45 -8.50
N GLN A 506 49.72 7.82 -8.36
CA GLN A 506 50.97 8.38 -8.85
C GLN A 506 50.93 8.51 -10.38
N LEU A 507 50.51 7.46 -11.07
CA LEU A 507 50.40 7.45 -12.54
C LEU A 507 49.28 8.38 -13.04
N ALA A 508 48.11 8.33 -12.38
CA ALA A 508 46.95 9.09 -12.82
C ALA A 508 47.02 10.58 -12.53
N PHE A 509 47.57 10.97 -11.35
CA PHE A 509 47.50 12.34 -10.83
C PHE A 509 48.86 12.92 -10.43
N GLY A 510 49.96 12.18 -10.59
CA GLY A 510 51.29 12.65 -10.28
C GLY A 510 51.56 12.84 -8.79
N PHE A 511 51.03 11.99 -7.92
CA PHE A 511 51.38 11.95 -6.49
C PHE A 511 52.85 11.57 -6.33
N GLN A 512 53.51 12.17 -5.35
CA GLN A 512 54.89 11.77 -5.00
C GLN A 512 54.87 10.56 -4.05
N ALA A 513 56.03 9.84 -3.98
CA ALA A 513 56.16 8.73 -3.04
C ALA A 513 56.01 9.23 -1.59
N GLY A 514 55.04 8.63 -0.85
CA GLY A 514 54.71 9.03 0.52
C GLY A 514 53.70 10.16 0.66
N GLU A 515 53.21 10.74 -0.43
CA GLU A 515 52.15 11.74 -0.44
C GLU A 515 50.80 11.08 -0.28
N TYR A 516 49.96 11.61 0.63
CA TYR A 516 48.59 11.11 0.93
C TYR A 516 47.51 12.09 0.50
N THR A 517 47.86 13.34 0.27
CA THR A 517 46.95 14.39 -0.14
C THR A 517 47.52 15.21 -1.29
N LYS A 518 46.63 15.70 -2.18
CA LYS A 518 47.03 16.57 -3.27
C LYS A 518 45.88 17.44 -3.75
N TYR A 519 46.11 18.75 -3.77
CA TYR A 519 45.12 19.68 -4.32
C TYR A 519 45.16 19.68 -5.84
N MET A 520 43.98 19.47 -6.44
CA MET A 520 43.76 19.40 -7.88
C MET A 520 42.87 20.59 -8.31
N ASN A 521 43.50 21.63 -8.85
CA ASN A 521 42.76 22.82 -9.32
C ASN A 521 41.85 22.47 -10.51
N GLY A 522 40.61 22.97 -10.51
CA GLY A 522 39.63 22.74 -11.58
C GLY A 522 39.08 21.32 -11.65
N VAL A 523 39.28 20.48 -10.61
CA VAL A 523 38.72 19.13 -10.51
C VAL A 523 37.48 19.16 -9.61
N PHE A 524 36.32 18.80 -10.18
CA PHE A 524 35.01 18.81 -9.52
C PHE A 524 34.22 17.52 -9.72
N SER A 525 34.55 16.72 -10.74
CA SER A 525 33.77 15.58 -11.16
C SER A 525 34.53 14.27 -11.02
N ARG A 526 34.10 13.44 -10.06
CA ARG A 526 34.55 12.06 -9.94
C ARG A 526 34.44 11.32 -11.26
N LYS A 527 33.27 11.38 -11.90
CA LYS A 527 32.91 10.61 -13.10
C LYS A 527 33.71 11.01 -14.35
N LYS A 528 34.00 12.31 -14.52
CA LYS A 528 34.68 12.82 -15.72
C LYS A 528 36.18 13.04 -15.53
N GLN A 529 36.62 13.34 -14.30
CA GLN A 529 37.98 13.81 -14.06
C GLN A 529 38.83 12.90 -13.16
N ILE A 530 38.20 11.99 -12.39
CA ILE A 530 38.91 11.05 -11.51
C ILE A 530 38.89 9.63 -12.06
N VAL A 531 37.69 9.11 -12.39
CA VAL A 531 37.52 7.71 -12.82
C VAL A 531 38.28 7.43 -14.13
N PRO A 532 38.22 8.22 -15.22
CA PRO A 532 38.89 7.90 -16.46
C PRO A 532 40.45 7.86 -16.37
N PRO A 533 41.11 8.80 -15.68
CA PRO A 533 42.55 8.71 -15.46
C PRO A 533 42.98 7.45 -14.67
N LEU A 534 42.17 7.06 -13.63
CA LEU A 534 42.46 5.83 -12.87
C LEU A 534 42.27 4.59 -13.73
N MET A 535 41.22 4.54 -14.56
CA MET A 535 41.02 3.43 -15.50
C MET A 535 42.18 3.30 -16.48
N ASN A 536 42.70 4.41 -16.99
CA ASN A 536 43.88 4.39 -17.86
C ASN A 536 45.12 3.90 -17.10
N ALA A 537 45.33 4.36 -15.87
CA ALA A 537 46.46 3.92 -15.04
C ALA A 537 46.39 2.43 -14.67
N SER A 538 45.20 1.87 -14.50
CA SER A 538 44.98 0.46 -14.15
C SER A 538 45.22 -0.50 -15.33
N ALA A 539 45.39 0.01 -16.55
CA ALA A 539 45.66 -0.77 -17.75
C ALA A 539 47.19 -1.02 -17.97
N TYR A 540 48.01 -0.32 -17.19
CA TYR A 540 49.46 -0.47 -17.18
C TYR A 540 49.95 -1.26 -15.96
#